data_73b48793861ab3235d849ad9b5fca117
#
_entry.id   73b48793861ab3235d849ad9b5fca117
#
_cell.length_a   1.000
_cell.length_b   1.000
_cell.length_c   1.000
_cell.angle_alpha   90.00
_cell.angle_beta   90.00
_cell.angle_gamma   90.00
#
_symmetry.space_group_name_H-M   'P 1'
#
loop_
_entity.id
_entity.type
_entity.pdbx_description
1 polymer ?
#
loop_
_entity_poly.entity_id
_entity_poly.type
_entity_poly.pdbx_seq_one_letter_code
_entity_poly.pdbx_strand_id
1 'polypeptide(L)'
;LFDNLKGKRVGIFRGEGGRDTLAEGIRDRGGRVDYFEVYRRLTCDYTQDELEAVLSGKIPTALTATSGESLAALLALPLLEMPLLEMPLIVPSDRVKELALALGFVQPVDAGGANASAFVRALVRVAGKESRTGLD
;
A
#
# COMPACT_ATOMS: atom_id res chain seq x y z
N LEU A 1 -14.60 26.54 19.73
CA LEU A 1 -15.37 25.79 20.76
C LEU A 1 -14.65 24.56 21.29
N PHE A 2 -13.62 24.07 20.60
CA PHE A 2 -12.90 22.84 20.97
C PHE A 2 -11.37 23.00 21.02
N ASP A 3 -10.87 24.22 21.25
CA ASP A 3 -9.43 24.49 21.33
C ASP A 3 -8.79 24.03 22.65
N ASN A 4 -9.61 23.60 23.61
CA ASN A 4 -9.17 23.18 24.92
C ASN A 4 -9.77 21.83 25.33
N LEU A 5 -8.90 20.85 25.52
CA LEU A 5 -9.25 19.50 25.98
C LEU A 5 -8.86 19.26 27.46
N LYS A 6 -8.58 20.32 28.21
CA LYS A 6 -8.17 20.24 29.61
C LYS A 6 -9.18 19.42 30.43
N GLY A 7 -8.69 18.41 31.14
CA GLY A 7 -9.50 17.51 31.95
C GLY A 7 -10.29 16.46 31.15
N LYS A 8 -10.21 16.44 29.83
CA LYS A 8 -10.84 15.41 29.01
C LYS A 8 -9.93 14.20 28.85
N ARG A 9 -10.55 13.01 28.84
CA ARG A 9 -9.87 11.74 28.52
C ARG A 9 -10.37 11.23 27.17
N VAL A 10 -9.45 10.89 26.29
CA VAL A 10 -9.75 10.39 24.95
C VAL A 10 -9.16 9.00 24.80
N GLY A 11 -9.99 8.02 24.51
CA GLY A 11 -9.57 6.66 24.16
C GLY A 11 -9.28 6.59 22.65
N ILE A 12 -8.08 6.12 22.28
CA ILE A 12 -7.70 5.88 20.89
C ILE A 12 -7.59 4.37 20.67
N PHE A 13 -8.53 3.82 19.90
CA PHE A 13 -8.47 2.44 19.44
C PHE A 13 -7.64 2.38 18.17
N ARG A 14 -6.56 1.59 18.20
CA ARG A 14 -5.56 1.58 17.11
C ARG A 14 -4.92 0.20 16.93
N GLY A 15 -4.20 0.04 15.83
CA GLY A 15 -3.26 -1.06 15.68
C GLY A 15 -1.95 -0.80 16.40
N GLU A 16 -1.18 -1.84 16.68
CA GLU A 16 0.18 -1.73 17.20
C GLU A 16 1.05 -0.88 16.27
N GLY A 17 1.89 0.00 16.83
CA GLY A 17 2.86 0.80 16.08
C GLY A 17 2.29 1.93 15.22
N GLY A 18 1.06 2.37 15.46
CA GLY A 18 0.45 3.50 14.75
C GLY A 18 1.12 4.85 15.06
N ARG A 19 0.85 5.87 14.24
CA ARG A 19 1.39 7.23 14.43
C ARG A 19 0.80 7.91 15.66
N ASP A 20 1.58 8.73 16.33
CA ASP A 20 1.18 9.43 17.57
C ASP A 20 0.62 10.84 17.33
N THR A 21 0.55 11.31 16.08
CA THR A 21 0.11 12.67 15.71
C THR A 21 -1.22 13.09 16.33
N LEU A 22 -2.20 12.17 16.37
CA LEU A 22 -3.50 12.44 16.97
C LEU A 22 -3.36 12.61 18.49
N ALA A 23 -2.62 11.75 19.15
CA ALA A 23 -2.41 11.80 20.58
C ALA A 23 -1.63 13.04 21.01
N GLU A 24 -0.62 13.41 20.22
CA GLU A 24 0.15 14.65 20.42
C GLU A 24 -0.79 15.87 20.34
N GLY A 25 -1.60 15.98 19.29
CA GLY A 25 -2.57 17.07 19.14
C GLY A 25 -3.61 17.16 20.26
N ILE A 26 -3.98 16.03 20.87
CA ILE A 26 -4.87 15.99 22.05
C ILE A 26 -4.13 16.47 23.30
N ARG A 27 -2.90 16.00 23.52
CA ARG A 27 -2.08 16.39 24.68
C ARG A 27 -1.70 17.85 24.64
N ASP A 28 -1.37 18.39 23.48
CA ASP A 28 -1.05 19.82 23.28
C ASP A 28 -2.22 20.73 23.66
N ARG A 29 -3.44 20.19 23.62
CA ARG A 29 -4.68 20.88 24.07
C ARG A 29 -5.08 20.54 25.51
N GLY A 30 -4.19 19.92 26.29
CA GLY A 30 -4.38 19.59 27.70
C GLY A 30 -5.22 18.33 27.95
N GLY A 31 -5.54 17.54 26.93
CA GLY A 31 -6.24 16.28 27.04
C GLY A 31 -5.34 15.13 27.50
N ARG A 32 -5.97 14.08 28.05
CA ARG A 32 -5.31 12.80 28.34
C ARG A 32 -5.67 11.78 27.28
N VAL A 33 -4.70 10.94 26.91
CA VAL A 33 -4.88 9.89 25.91
C VAL A 33 -4.62 8.53 26.53
N ASP A 34 -5.59 7.63 26.33
CA ASP A 34 -5.44 6.20 26.63
C ASP A 34 -5.44 5.44 25.30
N TYR A 35 -4.41 4.63 25.04
CA TYR A 35 -4.34 3.77 23.87
C TYR A 35 -4.96 2.41 24.14
N PHE A 36 -5.73 1.93 23.17
CA PHE A 36 -6.24 0.57 23.09
C PHE A 36 -5.75 -0.07 21.80
N GLU A 37 -4.66 -0.82 21.87
CA GLU A 37 -4.11 -1.55 20.74
C GLU A 37 -4.91 -2.83 20.55
N VAL A 38 -5.82 -2.83 19.59
CA VAL A 38 -6.84 -3.86 19.41
C VAL A 38 -6.58 -4.78 18.22
N TYR A 39 -5.57 -4.49 17.39
CA TYR A 39 -5.15 -5.36 16.29
C TYR A 39 -3.66 -5.21 15.99
N ARG A 40 -3.13 -6.21 15.31
CA ARG A 40 -1.77 -6.22 14.75
C ARG A 40 -1.86 -6.48 13.25
N ARG A 41 -1.05 -5.77 12.47
CA ARG A 41 -0.85 -6.08 11.05
C ARG A 41 0.30 -7.05 10.92
N LEU A 42 0.07 -8.13 10.20
CA LEU A 42 1.06 -9.14 9.89
C LEU A 42 1.12 -9.33 8.37
N THR A 43 2.33 -9.51 7.84
CA THR A 43 2.53 -9.97 6.48
C THR A 43 2.20 -11.46 6.43
N CYS A 44 1.41 -11.88 5.43
CA CYS A 44 1.18 -13.30 5.20
C CYS A 44 2.42 -13.93 4.59
N ASP A 45 2.81 -15.08 5.09
CA ASP A 45 3.87 -15.87 4.50
C ASP A 45 3.26 -16.81 3.45
N TYR A 46 3.84 -16.80 2.25
CA TYR A 46 3.47 -17.69 1.17
C TYR A 46 4.67 -18.54 0.76
N THR A 47 4.43 -19.83 0.51
CA THR A 47 5.44 -20.68 -0.14
C THR A 47 5.45 -20.43 -1.65
N GLN A 48 6.54 -20.84 -2.30
CA GLN A 48 6.63 -20.77 -3.76
C GLN A 48 5.51 -21.57 -4.43
N ASP A 49 5.23 -22.79 -3.95
CA ASP A 49 4.18 -23.67 -4.48
C ASP A 49 2.78 -23.04 -4.40
N GLU A 50 2.47 -22.34 -3.28
CA GLU A 50 1.19 -21.63 -3.13
C GLU A 50 1.05 -20.49 -4.13
N LEU A 51 2.11 -19.74 -4.37
CA LEU A 51 2.12 -18.64 -5.35
C LEU A 51 2.01 -19.16 -6.77
N GLU A 52 2.74 -20.20 -7.11
CA GLU A 52 2.66 -20.87 -8.43
C GLU A 52 1.26 -21.42 -8.69
N ALA A 53 0.61 -22.01 -7.69
CA ALA A 53 -0.77 -22.49 -7.79
C ALA A 53 -1.76 -21.36 -8.07
N VAL A 54 -1.62 -20.20 -7.41
CA VAL A 54 -2.47 -19.02 -7.62
C VAL A 54 -2.25 -18.43 -9.01
N LEU A 55 -1.00 -18.31 -9.43
CA LEU A 55 -0.65 -17.75 -10.74
C LEU A 55 -0.93 -18.72 -11.89
N SER A 56 -1.04 -20.03 -11.60
CA SER A 56 -1.29 -21.06 -12.61
C SER A 56 -0.33 -21.02 -13.81
N GLY A 57 0.93 -20.71 -13.55
CA GLY A 57 1.98 -20.58 -14.57
C GLY A 57 1.85 -19.33 -15.45
N LYS A 58 1.00 -18.37 -15.10
CA LYS A 58 0.81 -17.12 -15.86
C LYS A 58 1.44 -15.93 -15.13
N ILE A 59 2.09 -15.06 -15.88
CA ILE A 59 2.58 -13.78 -15.37
C ILE A 59 1.44 -12.77 -15.45
N PRO A 60 1.11 -12.05 -14.35
CA PRO A 60 0.12 -10.96 -14.39
C PRO A 60 0.56 -9.84 -15.34
N THR A 61 -0.38 -9.16 -15.97
CA THR A 61 -0.09 -7.97 -16.80
C THR A 61 0.37 -6.78 -15.98
N ALA A 62 -0.13 -6.65 -14.76
CA ALA A 62 0.23 -5.55 -13.86
C ALA A 62 0.11 -5.99 -12.39
N LEU A 63 0.80 -5.26 -11.52
CA LEU A 63 0.75 -5.42 -10.08
C LEU A 63 0.04 -4.23 -9.45
N THR A 64 -0.49 -4.42 -8.25
CA THR A 64 -1.05 -3.34 -7.44
C THR A 64 -0.50 -3.37 -6.02
N ALA A 65 -0.16 -2.21 -5.47
CA ALA A 65 0.21 -2.08 -4.07
C ALA A 65 -0.50 -0.85 -3.48
N THR A 66 -1.31 -1.06 -2.45
CA THR A 66 -2.16 -0.01 -1.86
C THR A 66 -1.46 0.82 -0.78
N SER A 67 -0.26 0.42 -0.39
CA SER A 67 0.55 1.10 0.64
C SER A 67 2.03 0.73 0.51
N GLY A 68 2.90 1.47 1.21
CA GLY A 68 4.31 1.10 1.32
C GLY A 68 4.53 -0.26 2.00
N GLU A 69 3.68 -0.63 2.96
CA GLU A 69 3.72 -1.95 3.60
C GLU A 69 3.38 -3.07 2.61
N SER A 70 2.34 -2.87 1.77
CA SER A 70 1.99 -3.82 0.71
C SER A 70 3.12 -3.98 -0.32
N LEU A 71 3.82 -2.89 -0.61
CA LEU A 71 4.95 -2.89 -1.53
C LEU A 71 6.14 -3.69 -0.97
N ALA A 72 6.46 -3.50 0.32
CA ALA A 72 7.49 -4.27 1.01
C ALA A 72 7.12 -5.76 1.09
N ALA A 73 5.85 -6.08 1.37
CA ALA A 73 5.35 -7.45 1.38
C ALA A 73 5.46 -8.11 0.00
N LEU A 74 5.15 -7.38 -1.08
CA LEU A 74 5.29 -7.87 -2.45
C LEU A 74 6.73 -8.28 -2.78
N LEU A 75 7.71 -7.47 -2.37
CA LEU A 75 9.13 -7.77 -2.58
C LEU A 75 9.65 -8.95 -1.75
N ALA A 76 8.98 -9.26 -0.65
CA ALA A 76 9.33 -10.40 0.21
C ALA A 76 8.77 -11.74 -0.29
N LEU A 77 7.90 -11.74 -1.32
CA LEU A 77 7.35 -12.97 -1.88
C LEU A 77 8.41 -13.77 -2.64
N PRO A 78 8.40 -15.10 -2.54
CA PRO A 78 9.35 -15.98 -3.25
C PRO A 78 8.95 -16.15 -4.73
N LEU A 79 8.90 -15.08 -5.50
CA LEU A 79 8.53 -15.02 -6.92
C LEU A 79 9.79 -15.02 -7.79
N LEU A 80 10.56 -16.09 -7.75
CA LEU A 80 11.91 -16.16 -8.33
C LEU A 80 11.96 -16.01 -9.85
N GLU A 81 10.93 -16.41 -10.58
CA GLU A 81 10.88 -16.38 -12.04
C GLU A 81 10.09 -15.19 -12.61
N MET A 82 9.50 -14.38 -11.75
CA MET A 82 8.72 -13.23 -12.18
C MET A 82 9.57 -11.97 -12.27
N PRO A 83 9.55 -11.22 -13.39
CA PRO A 83 10.28 -9.96 -13.52
C PRO A 83 9.58 -8.82 -12.76
N LEU A 84 9.45 -8.97 -11.46
CA LEU A 84 8.61 -8.15 -10.58
C LEU A 84 8.89 -6.65 -10.70
N LEU A 85 10.17 -6.28 -10.75
CA LEU A 85 10.61 -4.87 -10.82
C LEU A 85 10.34 -4.23 -12.19
N GLU A 86 10.22 -5.03 -13.23
CA GLU A 86 9.99 -4.57 -14.60
C GLU A 86 8.50 -4.46 -14.95
N MET A 87 7.63 -5.06 -14.12
CA MET A 87 6.19 -5.07 -14.35
C MET A 87 5.56 -3.72 -14.04
N PRO A 88 4.50 -3.32 -14.77
CA PRO A 88 3.69 -2.19 -14.39
C PRO A 88 3.15 -2.34 -12.96
N LEU A 89 3.34 -1.32 -12.12
CA LEU A 89 2.90 -1.31 -10.74
C LEU A 89 1.98 -0.11 -10.49
N ILE A 90 0.74 -0.38 -10.12
CA ILE A 90 -0.21 0.68 -9.76
C ILE A 90 -0.12 0.96 -8.26
N VAL A 91 0.05 2.22 -7.91
CA VAL A 91 0.17 2.70 -6.52
C VAL A 91 -0.78 3.88 -6.26
N PRO A 92 -1.17 4.15 -5.00
CA PRO A 92 -2.25 5.09 -4.70
C PRO A 92 -1.85 6.57 -4.75
N SER A 93 -0.56 6.89 -4.73
CA SER A 93 -0.08 8.26 -4.60
C SER A 93 1.35 8.43 -5.08
N ASP A 94 1.71 9.66 -5.36
CA ASP A 94 3.08 10.04 -5.74
C ASP A 94 4.12 9.61 -4.68
N ARG A 95 3.80 9.75 -3.40
CA ARG A 95 4.67 9.30 -2.31
C ARG A 95 4.99 7.80 -2.39
N VAL A 96 4.01 6.95 -2.68
CA VAL A 96 4.23 5.50 -2.81
C VAL A 96 4.93 5.19 -4.13
N LYS A 97 4.69 5.96 -5.18
CA LYS A 97 5.41 5.88 -6.44
C LYS A 97 6.92 6.16 -6.26
N GLU A 98 7.27 7.24 -5.56
CA GLU A 98 8.67 7.55 -5.23
C GLU A 98 9.34 6.42 -4.43
N LEU A 99 8.62 5.86 -3.46
CA LEU A 99 9.10 4.69 -2.71
C LEU A 99 9.32 3.49 -3.62
N ALA A 100 8.42 3.21 -4.56
CA ALA A 100 8.55 2.11 -5.51
C ALA A 100 9.77 2.29 -6.42
N LEU A 101 10.01 3.50 -6.92
CA LEU A 101 11.21 3.84 -7.69
C LEU A 101 12.49 3.61 -6.87
N ALA A 102 12.52 4.04 -5.62
CA ALA A 102 13.64 3.82 -4.72
C ALA A 102 13.91 2.32 -4.45
N LEU A 103 12.88 1.49 -4.50
CA LEU A 103 12.96 0.03 -4.34
C LEU A 103 13.31 -0.70 -5.65
N GLY A 104 13.46 0.02 -6.76
CA GLY A 104 13.91 -0.54 -8.04
C GLY A 104 12.81 -0.86 -9.05
N PHE A 105 11.53 -0.59 -8.77
CA PHE A 105 10.48 -0.71 -9.76
C PHE A 105 10.67 0.33 -10.87
N VAL A 106 10.60 -0.10 -12.12
CA VAL A 106 10.87 0.79 -13.27
C VAL A 106 9.60 1.40 -13.88
N GLN A 107 8.43 0.84 -13.58
CA GLN A 107 7.14 1.28 -14.15
C GLN A 107 6.05 1.53 -13.09
N PRO A 108 6.31 2.28 -12.00
CA PRO A 108 5.24 2.62 -11.05
C PRO A 108 4.32 3.71 -11.63
N VAL A 109 3.02 3.50 -11.51
CA VAL A 109 1.96 4.40 -12.00
C VAL A 109 1.13 4.87 -10.82
N ASP A 110 1.10 6.19 -10.60
CA ASP A 110 0.21 6.79 -9.61
C ASP A 110 -1.24 6.77 -10.10
N ALA A 111 -2.12 6.13 -9.33
CA ALA A 111 -3.55 6.09 -9.59
C ALA A 111 -4.27 7.39 -9.24
N GLY A 112 -3.64 8.26 -8.44
CA GLY A 112 -4.25 9.50 -7.94
C GLY A 112 -5.26 9.29 -6.82
N GLY A 113 -5.23 8.13 -6.15
CA GLY A 113 -6.09 7.80 -5.03
C GLY A 113 -6.03 6.34 -4.64
N ALA A 114 -6.40 6.03 -3.39
CA ALA A 114 -6.39 4.69 -2.82
C ALA A 114 -7.72 3.92 -3.00
N ASN A 115 -8.65 4.45 -3.80
CA ASN A 115 -9.94 3.81 -4.04
C ASN A 115 -9.94 2.92 -5.29
N ALA A 116 -10.86 1.97 -5.34
CA ALA A 116 -10.97 1.01 -6.44
C ALA A 116 -11.12 1.68 -7.82
N SER A 117 -11.91 2.74 -7.91
CA SER A 117 -12.13 3.46 -9.18
C SER A 117 -10.85 4.06 -9.75
N ALA A 118 -9.99 4.64 -8.90
CA ALA A 118 -8.69 5.18 -9.31
C ALA A 118 -7.77 4.09 -9.84
N PHE A 119 -7.68 2.96 -9.12
CA PHE A 119 -6.86 1.82 -9.53
C PHE A 119 -7.34 1.20 -10.84
N VAL A 120 -8.65 1.00 -11.02
CA VAL A 120 -9.21 0.44 -12.25
C VAL A 120 -8.92 1.37 -13.44
N ARG A 121 -9.09 2.68 -13.31
CA ARG A 121 -8.73 3.64 -14.37
C ARG A 121 -7.25 3.57 -14.74
N ALA A 122 -6.37 3.44 -13.77
CA ALA A 122 -4.93 3.31 -14.01
C ALA A 122 -4.60 1.98 -14.72
N LEU A 123 -5.21 0.88 -14.31
CA LEU A 123 -5.06 -0.43 -14.95
C LEU A 123 -5.51 -0.41 -16.42
N VAL A 124 -6.65 0.20 -16.71
CA VAL A 124 -7.16 0.35 -18.09
C VAL A 124 -6.18 1.12 -18.96
N ARG A 125 -5.57 2.20 -18.44
CA ARG A 125 -4.55 2.98 -19.16
C ARG A 125 -3.29 2.15 -19.48
N VAL A 126 -2.86 1.33 -18.52
CA VAL A 126 -1.67 0.46 -18.70
C VAL A 126 -1.97 -0.63 -19.75
N ALA A 127 -3.08 -1.36 -19.61
CA ALA A 127 -3.46 -2.41 -20.55
C ALA A 127 -3.71 -1.87 -21.98
N GLY A 128 -4.27 -0.67 -22.12
CA GLY A 128 -4.48 -0.03 -23.41
C GLY A 128 -3.20 0.38 -24.14
N LYS A 129 -2.09 0.60 -23.43
CA LYS A 129 -0.77 0.88 -24.04
C LYS A 129 -0.14 -0.37 -24.63
N GLU A 130 -0.26 -1.52 -23.97
CA GLU A 130 0.28 -2.79 -24.47
C GLU A 130 -0.39 -3.23 -25.78
N SER A 131 -1.70 -3.01 -25.91
CA SER A 131 -2.44 -3.32 -27.15
C SER A 131 -2.02 -2.48 -28.36
N ARG A 132 -1.38 -1.32 -28.17
CA ARG A 132 -0.89 -0.45 -29.25
C ARG A 132 0.54 -0.79 -29.70
N THR A 133 1.32 -1.44 -28.83
CA THR A 133 2.74 -1.80 -29.14
C THR A 133 2.82 -3.15 -29.88
N GLY A 134 1.77 -3.94 -29.90
CA GLY A 134 1.69 -5.25 -30.55
C GLY A 134 1.14 -5.24 -31.97
N LEU A 135 0.98 -4.09 -32.60
CA LEU A 135 0.39 -3.92 -33.96
C LEU A 135 1.39 -3.40 -35.02
N ASP A 136 2.68 -3.48 -34.75
CA ASP A 136 3.74 -3.21 -35.73
C ASP A 136 4.37 -4.50 -36.27
#